data_4e941a8747e2d597365fed232d169429
#
_entry.id   4e941a8747e2d597365fed232d169429
#
_cell.length_a   1.000
_cell.length_b   1.000
_cell.length_c   1.000
_cell.angle_alpha   90.00
_cell.angle_beta   90.00
_cell.angle_gamma   90.00
#
_symmetry.space_group_name_H-M   'P 1'
#
loop_
_entity.id
_entity.type
_entity.pdbx_description
1 polymer ?
#
loop_
_entity_poly.entity_id
_entity_poly.type
_entity_poly.pdbx_seq_one_letter_code
_entity_poly.pdbx_strand_id
1 'polypeptide(L)'
;MGILSDIRVRQPAKLDLVGKEFTVSGVGTGFEGTIGMRVLNRAGKVIATGFAQSSGGMAAIGEFTTTLKVKNPPRAGTTVTLQVFGDNPGPGPGPGNDLREVEVIMYPDLFGFLLYRVERGDTLTGIAKKARDFGKTTVPQIVAANAQIKDPDIIQIGWQLRIPLS
;
A
#
# COMPACT_ATOMS: atom_id res chain seq x y z
N MET A 1 9.39 32.62 -9.14
CA MET A 1 9.87 31.34 -9.71
C MET A 1 9.16 30.22 -8.99
N GLY A 2 8.38 29.41 -9.72
CA GLY A 2 7.67 28.27 -9.13
C GLY A 2 8.59 27.04 -9.11
N ILE A 3 8.95 26.58 -7.91
CA ILE A 3 9.66 25.31 -7.73
C ILE A 3 8.62 24.20 -7.75
N LEU A 4 8.84 23.18 -8.58
CA LEU A 4 7.95 22.01 -8.67
C LEU A 4 8.42 20.94 -7.70
N SER A 5 7.49 20.35 -6.98
CA SER A 5 7.74 19.27 -6.03
C SER A 5 7.89 17.90 -6.72
N ASP A 6 7.24 17.69 -7.86
CA ASP A 6 7.26 16.49 -8.71
C ASP A 6 7.33 15.18 -7.92
N ILE A 7 6.38 14.99 -7.02
CA ILE A 7 6.33 13.80 -6.17
C ILE A 7 5.96 12.59 -7.00
N ARG A 8 6.80 11.56 -6.93
CA ARG A 8 6.57 10.25 -7.55
C ARG A 8 6.79 9.17 -6.51
N VAL A 9 5.71 8.47 -6.17
CA VAL A 9 5.77 7.33 -5.25
C VAL A 9 6.23 6.10 -6.02
N ARG A 10 7.33 5.48 -5.57
CA ARG A 10 7.88 4.24 -6.14
C ARG A 10 7.38 3.02 -5.39
N GLN A 11 7.17 3.16 -4.09
CA GLN A 11 6.69 2.11 -3.20
C GLN A 11 5.80 2.72 -2.12
N PRO A 12 4.64 2.10 -1.82
CA PRO A 12 4.04 0.95 -2.52
C PRO A 12 3.47 1.35 -3.90
N ALA A 13 3.29 0.36 -4.77
CA ALA A 13 2.52 0.51 -6.01
C ALA A 13 1.02 0.32 -5.73
N LYS A 14 0.19 0.71 -6.71
CA LYS A 14 -1.26 0.53 -6.62
C LYS A 14 -1.63 -0.94 -6.38
N LEU A 15 -2.48 -1.18 -5.37
CA LEU A 15 -2.96 -2.48 -4.94
C LEU A 15 -1.87 -3.42 -4.39
N ASP A 16 -0.71 -2.89 -4.01
CA ASP A 16 0.26 -3.68 -3.25
C ASP A 16 -0.33 -4.13 -1.92
N LEU A 17 0.09 -5.32 -1.50
CA LEU A 17 -0.23 -5.85 -0.17
C LEU A 17 0.74 -5.23 0.84
N VAL A 18 0.20 -4.60 1.87
CA VAL A 18 1.00 -3.93 2.91
C VAL A 18 0.62 -4.43 4.29
N GLY A 19 1.61 -4.54 5.18
CA GLY A 19 1.40 -4.81 6.60
C GLY A 19 0.97 -3.56 7.38
N LYS A 20 0.77 -3.69 8.70
CA LYS A 20 0.54 -2.53 9.58
C LYS A 20 1.73 -1.58 9.65
N GLU A 21 2.90 -2.03 9.30
CA GLU A 21 4.11 -1.25 9.08
C GLU A 21 4.59 -1.52 7.66
N PHE A 22 4.82 -0.48 6.88
CA PHE A 22 5.26 -0.62 5.50
C PHE A 22 6.10 0.57 5.05
N THR A 23 7.02 0.30 4.13
CA THR A 23 7.90 1.30 3.55
C THR A 23 7.16 2.14 2.52
N VAL A 24 7.36 3.46 2.59
CA VAL A 24 6.99 4.41 1.54
C VAL A 24 8.27 5.05 1.02
N SER A 25 8.46 5.01 -0.29
CA SER A 25 9.64 5.59 -0.93
C SER A 25 9.31 6.21 -2.28
N GLY A 26 10.14 7.12 -2.72
CA GLY A 26 9.97 7.79 -3.98
C GLY A 26 10.98 8.90 -4.21
N VAL A 27 10.62 9.82 -5.07
CA VAL A 27 11.36 11.06 -5.31
C VAL A 27 10.42 12.25 -5.23
N GLY A 28 10.94 13.39 -4.85
CA GLY A 28 10.18 14.63 -4.76
C GLY A 28 10.86 15.65 -3.84
N THR A 29 10.20 16.75 -3.63
CA THR A 29 10.55 17.74 -2.61
C THR A 29 9.30 18.39 -2.02
N GLY A 30 9.45 19.12 -0.96
CA GLY A 30 8.42 19.89 -0.29
C GLY A 30 9.04 21.06 0.44
N PHE A 31 8.26 21.77 1.23
CA PHE A 31 8.79 22.84 2.07
C PHE A 31 9.88 22.27 2.99
N GLU A 32 11.03 22.89 3.01
CA GLU A 32 12.22 22.40 3.73
C GLU A 32 12.61 20.94 3.43
N GLY A 33 12.26 20.45 2.23
CA GLY A 33 12.52 19.07 1.82
C GLY A 33 11.61 18.04 2.46
N THR A 34 10.58 18.46 3.18
CA THR A 34 9.69 17.53 3.91
C THR A 34 8.61 17.00 3.00
N ILE A 35 8.48 15.70 2.97
CA ILE A 35 7.41 14.94 2.31
C ILE A 35 6.46 14.42 3.38
N GLY A 36 5.24 14.95 3.40
CA GLY A 36 4.18 14.51 4.30
C GLY A 36 3.45 13.28 3.77
N MET A 37 2.95 12.47 4.68
CA MET A 37 2.22 11.24 4.36
C MET A 37 1.08 11.00 5.31
N ARG A 38 -0.01 10.43 4.81
CA ARG A 38 -1.11 9.93 5.63
C ARG A 38 -1.80 8.74 4.99
N VAL A 39 -2.38 7.89 5.81
CA VAL A 39 -3.21 6.77 5.37
C VAL A 39 -4.65 7.06 5.75
N LEU A 40 -5.55 6.91 4.78
CA LEU A 40 -6.98 7.07 4.98
C LEU A 40 -7.68 5.71 4.86
N ASN A 41 -8.67 5.50 5.72
CA ASN A 41 -9.58 4.36 5.56
C ASN A 41 -10.63 4.67 4.48
N ARG A 42 -11.51 3.71 4.19
CA ARG A 42 -12.59 3.86 3.20
C ARG A 42 -13.57 5.01 3.49
N ALA A 43 -13.70 5.40 4.74
CA ALA A 43 -14.54 6.54 5.15
C ALA A 43 -13.80 7.89 5.04
N GLY A 44 -12.58 7.91 4.50
CA GLY A 44 -11.75 9.11 4.39
C GLY A 44 -11.14 9.58 5.72
N LYS A 45 -11.25 8.78 6.79
CA LYS A 45 -10.64 9.11 8.08
C LYS A 45 -9.14 8.77 8.06
N VAL A 46 -8.30 9.69 8.53
CA VAL A 46 -6.86 9.46 8.71
C VAL A 46 -6.63 8.45 9.83
N ILE A 47 -5.94 7.37 9.53
CA ILE A 47 -5.59 6.28 10.45
C ILE A 47 -4.09 6.16 10.72
N ALA A 48 -3.26 6.86 9.95
CA ALA A 48 -1.83 7.02 10.20
C ALA A 48 -1.31 8.28 9.54
N THR A 49 -0.27 8.86 10.11
CA THR A 49 0.49 9.98 9.55
C THR A 49 1.98 9.71 9.67
N GLY A 50 2.76 10.32 8.80
CA GLY A 50 4.22 10.26 8.84
C GLY A 50 4.83 11.29 7.92
N PHE A 51 6.15 11.31 7.89
CA PHE A 51 6.92 12.17 7.00
C PHE A 51 8.26 11.53 6.65
N ALA A 52 8.90 12.06 5.62
CA ALA A 52 10.27 11.76 5.25
C ALA A 52 10.99 13.05 4.86
N GLN A 53 12.32 13.04 4.95
CA GLN A 53 13.15 14.10 4.37
C GLN A 53 13.64 13.67 2.99
N SER A 54 13.48 14.55 2.02
CA SER A 54 14.06 14.39 0.69
C SER A 54 15.57 14.65 0.74
N SER A 55 16.36 13.81 0.09
CA SER A 55 17.80 14.03 -0.06
C SER A 55 18.16 15.29 -0.85
N GLY A 56 17.20 15.82 -1.61
CA GLY A 56 17.36 17.08 -2.35
C GLY A 56 17.21 18.35 -1.51
N GLY A 57 16.80 18.26 -0.25
CA GLY A 57 16.59 19.40 0.63
C GLY A 57 15.46 20.31 0.16
N MET A 58 15.61 21.62 0.38
CA MET A 58 14.55 22.62 0.21
C MET A 58 14.08 22.87 -1.23
N ALA A 59 14.91 22.61 -2.23
CA ALA A 59 14.63 23.05 -3.59
C ALA A 59 14.87 22.00 -4.68
N ALA A 60 15.61 20.95 -4.38
CA ALA A 60 15.93 19.91 -5.35
C ALA A 60 15.05 18.68 -5.15
N ILE A 61 14.66 18.06 -6.25
CA ILE A 61 14.02 16.76 -6.22
C ILE A 61 15.05 15.73 -5.80
N GLY A 62 14.78 15.03 -4.71
CA GLY A 62 15.65 14.00 -4.18
C GLY A 62 14.87 12.76 -3.82
N GLU A 63 15.56 11.73 -3.37
CA GLU A 63 14.94 10.50 -2.89
C GLU A 63 14.43 10.67 -1.47
N PHE A 64 13.32 10.02 -1.18
CA PHE A 64 12.78 9.91 0.18
C PHE A 64 12.40 8.47 0.49
N THR A 65 12.51 8.10 1.75
CA THR A 65 12.04 6.81 2.26
C THR A 65 11.69 6.94 3.74
N THR A 66 10.64 6.25 4.14
CA THR A 66 10.24 6.14 5.55
C THR A 66 9.40 4.89 5.77
N THR A 67 9.20 4.51 7.01
CA THR A 67 8.26 3.45 7.39
C THR A 67 7.03 4.07 8.04
N LEU A 68 5.86 3.84 7.46
CA LEU A 68 4.59 4.20 8.08
C LEU A 68 4.10 3.09 8.99
N LYS A 69 3.50 3.49 10.12
CA LYS A 69 2.91 2.59 11.11
C LYS A 69 1.45 2.94 11.35
N VAL A 70 0.57 1.99 11.07
CA VAL A 70 -0.87 2.09 11.36
C VAL A 70 -1.17 1.43 12.70
N LYS A 71 -1.44 2.25 13.74
CA LYS A 71 -1.64 1.75 15.11
C LYS A 71 -2.89 0.87 15.25
N ASN A 72 -3.99 1.27 14.60
CA ASN A 72 -5.26 0.56 14.61
C ASN A 72 -5.62 0.19 13.16
N PRO A 73 -4.96 -0.83 12.59
CA PRO A 73 -5.19 -1.20 11.20
C PRO A 73 -6.59 -1.80 11.00
N PRO A 74 -7.22 -1.58 9.84
CA PRO A 74 -8.45 -2.26 9.48
C PRO A 74 -8.20 -3.76 9.30
N ARG A 75 -9.28 -4.53 9.14
CA ARG A 75 -9.20 -5.98 8.91
C ARG A 75 -8.39 -6.30 7.65
N ALA A 76 -7.73 -7.47 7.67
CA ALA A 76 -7.01 -8.01 6.52
C ALA A 76 -7.88 -8.03 5.26
N GLY A 77 -7.29 -7.61 4.12
CA GLY A 77 -7.98 -7.48 2.84
C GLY A 77 -8.74 -6.16 2.65
N THR A 78 -8.58 -5.19 3.56
CA THR A 78 -9.22 -3.87 3.41
C THR A 78 -8.35 -2.93 2.58
N THR A 79 -8.94 -2.32 1.55
CA THR A 79 -8.29 -1.24 0.79
C THR A 79 -8.23 0.04 1.61
N VAL A 80 -7.06 0.66 1.64
CA VAL A 80 -6.81 1.97 2.24
C VAL A 80 -6.09 2.87 1.23
N THR A 81 -6.14 4.18 1.42
CA THR A 81 -5.48 5.14 0.53
C THR A 81 -4.27 5.75 1.24
N LEU A 82 -3.10 5.55 0.67
CA LEU A 82 -1.90 6.30 1.02
C LEU A 82 -1.92 7.62 0.27
N GLN A 83 -1.79 8.73 0.98
CA GLN A 83 -1.56 10.04 0.42
C GLN A 83 -0.14 10.49 0.73
N VAL A 84 0.57 10.96 -0.30
CA VAL A 84 1.93 11.50 -0.23
C VAL A 84 1.93 12.89 -0.85
N PHE A 85 2.49 13.88 -0.18
CA PHE A 85 2.45 15.28 -0.61
C PHE A 85 3.69 16.04 -0.13
N GLY A 86 4.06 17.09 -0.87
CA GLY A 86 5.04 18.06 -0.38
C GLY A 86 4.46 18.83 0.78
N ASP A 87 5.17 18.87 1.91
CA ASP A 87 4.70 19.63 3.06
C ASP A 87 4.50 21.09 2.71
N ASN A 88 3.54 21.74 3.35
CA ASN A 88 3.19 23.13 3.11
C ASN A 88 3.10 23.84 4.47
N PRO A 89 3.82 24.97 4.65
CA PRO A 89 3.78 25.71 5.90
C PRO A 89 2.46 26.47 6.13
N GLY A 90 1.48 26.32 5.24
CA GLY A 90 0.19 26.99 5.35
C GLY A 90 -0.64 26.51 6.54
N PRO A 91 -1.49 27.38 7.10
CA PRO A 91 -2.30 27.07 8.28
C PRO A 91 -3.54 26.23 7.90
N GLY A 92 -3.38 24.93 7.70
CA GLY A 92 -4.54 24.10 7.40
C GLY A 92 -4.29 22.60 7.62
N PRO A 93 -5.32 21.82 8.00
CA PRO A 93 -5.19 20.39 8.24
C PRO A 93 -5.17 19.55 6.94
N GLY A 94 -5.13 20.18 5.78
CA GLY A 94 -5.16 19.53 4.48
C GLY A 94 -3.81 18.91 4.08
N PRO A 95 -3.80 18.10 3.02
CA PRO A 95 -2.55 17.69 2.40
C PRO A 95 -1.85 18.91 1.78
N GLY A 96 -0.52 18.89 1.76
CA GLY A 96 0.31 19.89 1.10
C GLY A 96 0.22 19.83 -0.43
N ASN A 97 1.22 20.38 -1.09
CA ASN A 97 1.27 20.46 -2.54
C ASN A 97 1.56 19.11 -3.20
N ASP A 98 1.19 18.99 -4.49
CA ASP A 98 1.50 17.84 -5.34
C ASP A 98 1.06 16.51 -4.74
N LEU A 99 -0.21 16.45 -4.31
CA LEU A 99 -0.80 15.27 -3.71
C LEU A 99 -0.78 14.08 -4.67
N ARG A 100 -0.23 12.96 -4.19
CA ARG A 100 -0.32 11.65 -4.85
C ARG A 100 -1.09 10.69 -3.96
N GLU A 101 -1.95 9.91 -4.59
CA GLU A 101 -2.77 8.90 -3.92
C GLU A 101 -2.44 7.52 -4.47
N VAL A 102 -2.23 6.57 -3.57
CA VAL A 102 -1.96 5.17 -3.90
C VAL A 102 -2.88 4.29 -3.08
N GLU A 103 -3.77 3.57 -3.74
CA GLU A 103 -4.58 2.54 -3.09
C GLU A 103 -3.74 1.31 -2.80
N VAL A 104 -3.76 0.81 -1.58
CA VAL A 104 -3.07 -0.40 -1.14
C VAL A 104 -4.02 -1.30 -0.36
N ILE A 105 -3.70 -2.59 -0.25
CA ILE A 105 -4.52 -3.57 0.45
C ILE A 105 -3.83 -3.93 1.77
N MET A 106 -4.49 -3.59 2.89
CA MET A 106 -3.95 -3.80 4.23
C MET A 106 -4.14 -5.25 4.71
N TYR A 107 -3.05 -5.85 5.13
CA TYR A 107 -3.00 -7.13 5.84
C TYR A 107 -2.13 -6.93 7.09
N PRO A 108 -2.71 -6.60 8.26
CA PRO A 108 -1.95 -6.15 9.43
C PRO A 108 -0.77 -7.03 9.82
N ASP A 109 -0.95 -8.34 9.71
CA ASP A 109 0.04 -9.34 10.12
C ASP A 109 0.80 -9.95 8.93
N LEU A 110 0.78 -9.28 7.78
CA LEU A 110 1.46 -9.74 6.58
C LEU A 110 2.98 -9.83 6.81
N PHE A 111 3.56 -11.00 6.57
CA PHE A 111 5.02 -11.13 6.45
C PHE A 111 5.49 -11.40 5.02
N GLY A 112 4.57 -11.72 4.10
CA GLY A 112 4.86 -11.94 2.68
C GLY A 112 3.66 -12.52 1.94
N PHE A 113 3.86 -12.88 0.69
CA PHE A 113 2.86 -13.57 -0.12
C PHE A 113 3.51 -14.54 -1.08
N LEU A 114 2.79 -15.61 -1.43
CA LEU A 114 3.19 -16.52 -2.49
C LEU A 114 2.60 -16.05 -3.82
N LEU A 115 3.32 -16.28 -4.90
CA LEU A 115 2.75 -16.26 -6.25
C LEU A 115 2.39 -17.69 -6.63
N TYR A 116 1.09 -17.92 -6.90
CA TYR A 116 0.57 -19.23 -7.23
C TYR A 116 -0.07 -19.21 -8.63
N ARG A 117 0.31 -20.15 -9.49
CA ARG A 117 -0.35 -20.34 -10.79
C ARG A 117 -1.46 -21.36 -10.63
N VAL A 118 -2.67 -21.00 -11.00
CA VAL A 118 -3.84 -21.87 -10.95
C VAL A 118 -3.69 -23.04 -11.95
N GLU A 119 -3.85 -24.24 -11.46
CA GLU A 119 -3.77 -25.48 -12.22
C GLU A 119 -5.16 -26.13 -12.38
N ARG A 120 -5.25 -27.13 -13.23
CA ARG A 120 -6.49 -27.87 -13.46
C ARG A 120 -6.94 -28.57 -12.18
N GLY A 121 -8.20 -28.35 -11.78
CA GLY A 121 -8.78 -28.92 -10.57
C GLY A 121 -8.54 -28.13 -9.29
N ASP A 122 -7.84 -27.01 -9.36
CA ASP A 122 -7.68 -26.12 -8.20
C ASP A 122 -8.99 -25.44 -7.82
N THR A 123 -9.13 -25.24 -6.52
CA THR A 123 -10.13 -24.36 -5.90
C THR A 123 -9.42 -23.40 -4.94
N LEU A 124 -10.02 -22.26 -4.64
CA LEU A 124 -9.42 -21.32 -3.67
C LEU A 124 -9.27 -21.96 -2.28
N THR A 125 -10.21 -22.81 -1.87
CA THR A 125 -10.10 -23.58 -0.63
C THR A 125 -8.91 -24.53 -0.64
N GLY A 126 -8.69 -25.22 -1.77
CA GLY A 126 -7.55 -26.12 -1.96
C GLY A 126 -6.22 -25.35 -1.94
N ILE A 127 -6.16 -24.20 -2.62
CA ILE A 127 -4.98 -23.32 -2.64
C ILE A 127 -4.68 -22.78 -1.25
N ALA A 128 -5.69 -22.30 -0.51
CA ALA A 128 -5.52 -21.83 0.86
C ALA A 128 -5.01 -22.94 1.78
N LYS A 129 -5.46 -24.19 1.58
CA LYS A 129 -4.98 -25.34 2.34
C LYS A 129 -3.50 -25.64 2.03
N LYS A 130 -3.10 -25.64 0.77
CA LYS A 130 -1.70 -25.82 0.34
C LYS A 130 -0.78 -24.73 0.92
N ALA A 131 -1.27 -23.50 1.01
CA ALA A 131 -0.49 -22.38 1.53
C ALA A 131 -0.19 -22.46 3.04
N ARG A 132 -0.90 -23.31 3.80
CA ARG A 132 -0.71 -23.45 5.27
C ARG A 132 0.68 -23.91 5.68
N ASP A 133 1.39 -24.59 4.81
CA ASP A 133 2.77 -25.03 5.06
C ASP A 133 3.75 -23.83 5.09
N PHE A 134 3.33 -22.67 4.59
CA PHE A 134 4.12 -21.44 4.49
C PHE A 134 3.63 -20.33 5.42
N GLY A 135 2.36 -20.35 5.80
CA GLY A 135 1.74 -19.34 6.67
C GLY A 135 0.22 -19.41 6.66
N LYS A 136 -0.42 -18.56 7.45
CA LYS A 136 -1.87 -18.50 7.52
C LYS A 136 -2.45 -17.65 6.42
N THR A 137 -3.50 -18.13 5.78
CA THR A 137 -4.31 -17.40 4.82
C THR A 137 -5.75 -17.94 4.81
N THR A 138 -6.68 -17.18 4.27
CA THR A 138 -8.08 -17.57 4.09
C THR A 138 -8.55 -17.25 2.68
N VAL A 139 -9.59 -17.91 2.21
CA VAL A 139 -10.18 -17.62 0.89
C VAL A 139 -10.57 -16.14 0.74
N PRO A 140 -11.27 -15.48 1.71
CA PRO A 140 -11.54 -14.05 1.60
C PRO A 140 -10.28 -13.18 1.47
N GLN A 141 -9.20 -13.54 2.15
CA GLN A 141 -7.92 -12.82 2.03
C GLN A 141 -7.30 -12.99 0.64
N ILE A 142 -7.35 -14.19 0.06
CA ILE A 142 -6.89 -14.45 -1.30
C ILE A 142 -7.72 -13.65 -2.31
N VAL A 143 -9.05 -13.65 -2.18
CA VAL A 143 -9.94 -12.88 -3.05
C VAL A 143 -9.62 -11.39 -2.98
N ALA A 144 -9.47 -10.83 -1.78
CA ALA A 144 -9.14 -9.41 -1.60
C ALA A 144 -7.77 -9.03 -2.18
N ALA A 145 -6.80 -9.96 -2.21
CA ALA A 145 -5.47 -9.74 -2.79
C ALA A 145 -5.47 -9.78 -4.34
N ASN A 146 -6.54 -10.27 -4.96
CA ASN A 146 -6.57 -10.58 -6.38
C ASN A 146 -7.81 -10.00 -7.06
N ALA A 147 -7.70 -8.77 -7.57
CA ALA A 147 -8.82 -8.03 -8.16
C ALA A 147 -9.49 -8.72 -9.37
N GLN A 148 -8.79 -9.66 -10.02
CA GLN A 148 -9.33 -10.47 -11.11
C GLN A 148 -10.38 -11.50 -10.63
N ILE A 149 -10.36 -11.90 -9.36
CA ILE A 149 -11.36 -12.81 -8.80
C ILE A 149 -12.64 -12.03 -8.51
N LYS A 150 -13.64 -12.23 -9.35
CA LYS A 150 -14.98 -11.62 -9.17
C LYS A 150 -15.95 -12.54 -8.44
N ASP A 151 -15.75 -13.84 -8.61
CA ASP A 151 -16.51 -14.91 -7.97
C ASP A 151 -15.53 -15.90 -7.36
N PRO A 152 -15.58 -16.17 -6.04
CA PRO A 152 -14.68 -17.11 -5.39
C PRO A 152 -14.75 -18.55 -5.91
N ASP A 153 -15.88 -18.92 -6.51
CA ASP A 153 -16.08 -20.27 -7.06
C ASP A 153 -15.56 -20.39 -8.49
N ILE A 154 -15.15 -19.27 -9.12
CA ILE A 154 -14.69 -19.25 -10.51
C ILE A 154 -13.25 -18.71 -10.57
N ILE A 155 -12.29 -19.63 -10.72
CA ILE A 155 -10.90 -19.30 -11.01
C ILE A 155 -10.47 -19.95 -12.32
N GLN A 156 -9.59 -19.29 -13.08
CA GLN A 156 -9.18 -19.78 -14.40
C GLN A 156 -7.77 -20.37 -14.34
N ILE A 157 -7.59 -21.49 -15.02
CA ILE A 157 -6.27 -22.12 -15.20
C ILE A 157 -5.29 -21.10 -15.80
N GLY A 158 -4.09 -21.05 -15.24
CA GLY A 158 -3.03 -20.14 -15.67
C GLY A 158 -3.04 -18.77 -14.98
N TRP A 159 -4.09 -18.39 -14.25
CA TRP A 159 -4.05 -17.18 -13.44
C TRP A 159 -2.92 -17.23 -12.42
N GLN A 160 -2.24 -16.11 -12.27
CA GLN A 160 -1.30 -15.91 -11.16
C GLN A 160 -2.01 -15.21 -10.03
N LEU A 161 -2.05 -15.84 -8.88
CA LEU A 161 -2.68 -15.34 -7.68
C LEU A 161 -1.61 -14.99 -6.63
N ARG A 162 -1.82 -13.87 -5.95
CA ARG A 162 -1.08 -13.51 -4.73
C ARG A 162 -1.80 -14.16 -3.56
N ILE A 163 -1.08 -14.95 -2.78
CA ILE A 163 -1.59 -15.64 -1.59
C ILE A 163 -0.97 -14.96 -0.37
N PRO A 164 -1.66 -14.03 0.31
CA PRO A 164 -1.12 -13.34 1.47
C PRO A 164 -0.87 -14.31 2.62
N LEU A 165 0.23 -14.12 3.33
CA LEU A 165 0.64 -14.96 4.46
C LEU A 165 0.80 -14.12 5.73
N SER A 166 0.24 -14.61 6.83
CA SER A 166 0.32 -14.02 8.18
C SER A 166 0.63 -15.06 9.26
#